data_5ff0948bc2d070ea6b2bda15abcce7e7
#
_entry.id   5ff0948bc2d070ea6b2bda15abcce7e7
#
_cell.length_a   1.000
_cell.length_b   1.000
_cell.length_c   1.000
_cell.angle_alpha   90.00
_cell.angle_beta   90.00
_cell.angle_gamma   90.00
#
_symmetry.space_group_name_H-M   'P 1'
#
loop_
_entity.id
_entity.type
_entity.pdbx_description
1 polymer ?
#
loop_
_entity_poly.entity_id
_entity_poly.type
_entity_poly.pdbx_seq_one_letter_code
_entity_poly.pdbx_strand_id
1 'polypeptide(L)'
;FTDWLKANQVNHMAVDHFEVGQKVTARIRYNHGGAKGGISEVTEDSFSLTFEEPVRAVTPGQAVVLYDGDYVLGGGTICRKEKED
;
A
#
# COMPACT_ATOMS: atom_id res chain seq x y z
N PHE A 1 10.20 -5.67 -11.02
CA PHE A 1 9.22 -6.14 -10.03
C PHE A 1 9.67 -5.76 -8.64
N THR A 2 8.73 -5.42 -7.78
CA THR A 2 9.01 -5.13 -6.37
C THR A 2 7.97 -5.83 -5.50
N ASP A 3 8.38 -6.26 -4.31
CA ASP A 3 7.50 -6.86 -3.33
C ASP A 3 7.26 -5.94 -2.12
N TRP A 4 7.70 -4.71 -2.19
CA TRP A 4 7.59 -3.75 -1.10
C TRP A 4 7.38 -2.35 -1.63
N LEU A 5 6.58 -1.57 -0.92
CA LEU A 5 6.46 -0.14 -1.20
C LEU A 5 6.24 0.64 0.10
N LYS A 6 6.55 1.91 0.05
CA LYS A 6 6.21 2.86 1.10
C LYS A 6 5.41 4.00 0.49
N ALA A 7 4.34 4.40 1.18
CA ALA A 7 3.50 5.51 0.76
C ALA A 7 3.40 6.55 1.87
N ASN A 8 3.32 7.80 1.47
CA ASN A 8 3.07 8.91 2.38
C ASN A 8 1.80 9.66 1.97
N GLN A 9 1.54 10.81 2.57
CA GLN A 9 0.32 11.59 2.33
C GLN A 9 -0.92 10.74 2.51
N VAL A 10 -0.97 10.02 3.63
CA VAL A 10 -1.96 8.99 3.88
C VAL A 10 -3.33 9.58 4.14
N ASN A 11 -4.35 8.99 3.50
CA ASN A 11 -5.76 9.26 3.72
C ASN A 11 -6.40 8.06 4.38
N HIS A 12 -7.05 8.27 5.51
CA HIS A 12 -7.82 7.20 6.17
C HIS A 12 -9.29 7.40 5.83
N MET A 13 -9.95 6.36 5.33
CA MET A 13 -11.33 6.45 4.89
C MET A 13 -12.27 5.61 5.75
N ALA A 14 -12.15 4.29 5.71
CA ALA A 14 -13.00 3.41 6.51
C ALA A 14 -12.45 3.16 7.91
N VAL A 15 -11.20 3.51 8.17
CA VAL A 15 -10.52 3.29 9.46
C VAL A 15 -9.83 4.57 9.90
N ASP A 16 -9.63 4.72 11.20
CA ASP A 16 -8.93 5.88 11.76
C ASP A 16 -7.41 5.76 11.62
N HIS A 17 -6.92 4.55 11.53
CA HIS A 17 -5.49 4.27 11.37
C HIS A 17 -5.32 2.87 10.79
N PHE A 18 -4.14 2.63 10.23
CA PHE A 18 -3.77 1.30 9.76
C PHE A 18 -2.97 0.58 10.85
N GLU A 19 -2.94 -0.74 10.80
CA GLU A 19 -2.22 -1.55 11.78
C GLU A 19 -1.17 -2.42 11.12
N VAL A 20 -0.01 -2.55 11.77
CA VAL A 20 1.04 -3.46 11.32
C VAL A 20 0.51 -4.90 11.37
N GLY A 21 0.75 -5.64 10.30
CA GLY A 21 0.26 -7.00 10.18
C GLY A 21 -1.11 -7.12 9.53
N GLN A 22 -1.79 -5.99 9.29
CA GLN A 22 -3.10 -6.00 8.65
C GLN A 22 -2.96 -6.43 7.20
N LYS A 23 -3.79 -7.38 6.78
CA LYS A 23 -3.81 -7.83 5.39
C LYS A 23 -4.72 -6.94 4.57
N VAL A 24 -4.24 -6.54 3.41
CA VAL A 24 -4.94 -5.61 2.53
C VAL A 24 -4.73 -6.01 1.07
N THR A 25 -5.61 -5.49 0.21
CA THR A 25 -5.39 -5.51 -1.22
C THR A 25 -5.05 -4.09 -1.65
N ALA A 26 -3.92 -3.93 -2.32
CA ALA A 26 -3.47 -2.63 -2.79
C ALA A 26 -3.77 -2.49 -4.27
N ARG A 27 -4.41 -1.40 -4.65
CA ARG A 27 -4.65 -1.05 -6.04
C ARG A 27 -3.79 0.14 -6.42
N ILE A 28 -3.00 -0.05 -7.46
CA ILE A 28 -2.16 0.96 -8.06
C ILE A 28 -2.65 1.09 -9.50
N ARG A 29 -2.45 2.24 -10.11
CA ARG A 29 -3.02 2.58 -11.41
C ARG A 29 -2.98 1.47 -12.47
N TYR A 30 -1.90 0.69 -12.52
CA TYR A 30 -1.70 -0.31 -13.57
C TYR A 30 -1.93 -1.74 -13.12
N ASN A 31 -2.37 -1.98 -11.90
CA ASN A 31 -2.67 -3.34 -11.48
C ASN A 31 -4.18 -3.52 -11.33
N HIS A 32 -4.81 -4.00 -12.38
CA HIS A 32 -6.27 -4.06 -12.48
C HIS A 32 -6.95 -4.90 -11.42
N GLY A 33 -6.33 -5.94 -10.96
CA GLY A 33 -6.91 -6.84 -9.96
C GLY A 33 -6.55 -6.52 -8.53
N GLY A 34 -5.64 -5.57 -8.35
CA GLY A 34 -5.05 -5.32 -7.06
C GLY A 34 -3.97 -6.34 -6.71
N ALA A 35 -3.20 -6.08 -5.69
CA ALA A 35 -2.17 -6.98 -5.21
C ALA A 35 -2.34 -7.21 -3.71
N LYS A 36 -2.33 -8.46 -3.31
CA LYS A 36 -2.48 -8.82 -1.90
C LYS A 36 -1.16 -8.62 -1.16
N GLY A 37 -1.25 -8.08 0.03
CA GLY A 37 -0.08 -7.87 0.86
C GLY A 37 -0.47 -7.57 2.28
N GLY A 38 0.51 -7.21 3.08
CA GLY A 38 0.31 -6.84 4.47
C GLY A 38 1.00 -5.53 4.79
N ILE A 39 0.47 -4.84 5.75
CA ILE A 39 1.07 -3.59 6.24
C ILE A 39 2.23 -3.99 7.16
N SER A 40 3.45 -3.55 6.79
CA SER A 40 4.66 -3.89 7.53
C SER A 40 5.12 -2.79 8.48
N GLU A 41 4.80 -1.55 8.17
CA GLU A 41 5.11 -0.41 9.02
C GLU A 41 4.01 0.63 8.91
N VAL A 42 3.77 1.35 10.00
CA VAL A 42 2.80 2.45 10.03
C VAL A 42 3.42 3.59 10.83
N THR A 43 3.35 4.79 10.28
CA THR A 43 3.64 6.01 11.01
C THR A 43 2.42 6.92 10.96
N GLU A 44 2.52 8.10 11.52
CA GLU A 44 1.42 9.06 11.56
C GLU A 44 0.91 9.43 10.17
N ASP A 45 1.80 9.51 9.18
CA ASP A 45 1.47 9.98 7.84
C ASP A 45 1.95 9.05 6.73
N SER A 46 2.41 7.85 7.07
CA SER A 46 2.91 6.90 6.08
C SER A 46 2.63 5.46 6.46
N PHE A 47 2.73 4.58 5.48
CA PHE A 47 2.68 3.15 5.71
C PHE A 47 3.59 2.43 4.71
N SER A 48 4.00 1.22 5.07
CA SER A 48 4.76 0.35 4.17
C SER A 48 3.99 -0.94 3.98
N LEU A 49 4.08 -1.49 2.76
CA LEU A 49 3.43 -2.74 2.39
C LEU A 49 4.47 -3.75 1.95
N THR A 50 4.25 -5.00 2.30
CA THR A 50 4.96 -6.14 1.74
C THR A 50 3.95 -6.98 0.99
N PHE A 51 4.20 -7.22 -0.29
CA PHE A 51 3.29 -7.99 -1.15
C PHE A 51 3.56 -9.48 -1.05
N GLU A 52 2.53 -10.29 -1.22
CA GLU A 52 2.66 -11.75 -1.26
C GLU A 52 3.41 -12.20 -2.51
N GLU A 53 3.21 -11.46 -3.62
CA GLU A 53 3.92 -11.71 -4.86
C GLU A 53 4.46 -10.39 -5.41
N PRO A 54 5.60 -10.40 -6.11
CA PRO A 54 6.13 -9.17 -6.69
C PRO A 54 5.15 -8.50 -7.64
N VAL A 55 5.14 -7.17 -7.61
CA VAL A 55 4.22 -6.34 -8.39
C VAL A 55 5.03 -5.52 -9.37
N ARG A 56 4.54 -5.40 -10.62
CA ARG A 56 5.17 -4.55 -11.64
C ARG A 56 4.57 -3.15 -11.66
N ALA A 57 5.30 -2.27 -12.31
CA ALA A 57 4.86 -0.90 -12.59
C ALA A 57 4.59 -0.04 -11.35
N VAL A 58 5.22 -0.37 -10.23
CA VAL A 58 5.17 0.48 -9.04
C VAL A 58 6.14 1.64 -9.23
N THR A 59 5.61 2.86 -9.18
CA THR A 59 6.39 4.07 -9.43
C THR A 59 6.12 5.11 -8.35
N PRO A 60 7.15 5.72 -7.76
CA PRO A 60 6.94 6.82 -6.84
C PRO A 60 6.12 7.94 -7.49
N GLY A 61 5.23 8.53 -6.71
CA GLY A 61 4.31 9.55 -7.19
C GLY A 61 2.94 9.02 -7.57
N GLN A 62 2.78 7.72 -7.74
CA GLN A 62 1.48 7.12 -8.02
C GLN A 62 0.66 6.95 -6.74
N ALA A 63 -0.65 7.03 -6.87
CA ALA A 63 -1.56 6.76 -5.76
C ALA A 63 -1.71 5.26 -5.55
N VAL A 64 -1.78 4.85 -4.29
CA VAL A 64 -2.12 3.49 -3.90
C VAL A 64 -3.36 3.54 -3.02
N VAL A 65 -4.32 2.65 -3.26
CA VAL A 65 -5.54 2.56 -2.48
C VAL A 65 -5.60 1.18 -1.84
N LEU A 66 -5.89 1.14 -0.54
CA LEU A 66 -5.94 -0.08 0.23
C LEU A 66 -7.38 -0.52 0.45
N TYR A 67 -7.63 -1.80 0.22
CA TYR A 67 -8.95 -2.41 0.36
C TYR A 67 -8.89 -3.58 1.33
N ASP A 68 -10.00 -3.80 2.03
CA ASP A 68 -10.28 -5.04 2.73
C ASP A 68 -11.56 -5.61 2.12
N GLY A 69 -11.38 -6.59 1.22
CA GLY A 69 -12.50 -7.03 0.41
C GLY A 69 -13.01 -5.90 -0.47
N ASP A 70 -14.27 -5.53 -0.28
CA ASP A 70 -14.91 -4.44 -1.02
C ASP A 70 -14.79 -3.09 -0.33
N TYR A 71 -14.23 -3.05 0.87
CA TYR A 71 -14.13 -1.81 1.64
C TYR A 71 -12.85 -1.07 1.34
N VAL A 72 -12.97 0.22 1.05
CA VAL A 72 -11.82 1.11 0.89
C VAL A 72 -11.35 1.51 2.28
N LEU A 73 -10.15 1.08 2.65
CA LEU A 73 -9.58 1.43 3.96
C LEU A 73 -8.98 2.83 3.94
N GLY A 74 -8.38 3.20 2.81
CA GLY A 74 -7.69 4.46 2.64
C GLY A 74 -6.61 4.31 1.60
N GLY A 75 -5.65 5.21 1.60
CA GLY A 75 -4.55 5.14 0.64
C GLY A 75 -3.50 6.20 0.88
N GLY A 76 -2.63 6.35 -0.06
CA GLY A 76 -1.55 7.33 0.00
C GLY A 76 -0.87 7.47 -1.35
N THR A 77 0.27 8.15 -1.33
CA THR A 77 1.10 8.34 -2.52
C THR A 77 2.39 7.57 -2.35
N ILE A 78 2.72 6.73 -3.32
CA ILE A 78 3.92 5.91 -3.27
C ILE A 78 5.15 6.82 -3.27
N CYS A 79 6.02 6.65 -2.29
CA CYS A 79 7.26 7.41 -2.21
C CYS A 79 8.50 6.52 -2.37
N ARG A 80 8.35 5.20 -2.18
CA ARG A 80 9.42 4.23 -2.40
C ARG A 80 8.83 2.92 -2.91
N LYS A 81 9.54 2.25 -3.82
CA LYS A 81 9.11 1.00 -4.42
C LYS A 81 10.06 -0.17 -4.17
N GLU A 82 11.16 0.05 -3.47
CA GLU A 82 12.13 -0.98 -3.13
C GLU A 82 12.61 -0.74 -1.73
N LYS A 83 12.79 -1.84 -0.98
CA LYS A 83 13.30 -1.74 0.37
C LYS A 83 14.79 -1.47 0.34
N GLU A 84 15.21 -0.43 1.05
CA GLU A 84 16.63 -0.10 1.21
C GLU A 84 17.14 -0.67 2.54
N ASP A 85 18.33 -1.22 2.49
CA ASP A 85 19.00 -1.71 3.70
C ASP A 85 19.73 -0.60 4.43
#